data_ef213a7fc4ef06fff931e979c96d15bf
#
_entry.id   ef213a7fc4ef06fff931e979c96d15bf
#
_cell.length_a   1.000
_cell.length_b   1.000
_cell.length_c   1.000
_cell.angle_alpha   90.00
_cell.angle_beta   90.00
_cell.angle_gamma   90.00
#
_symmetry.space_group_name_H-M   'P 1'
#
loop_
_entity.id
_entity.type
_entity.pdbx_description
1 polymer ?
#
loop_
_entity_poly.entity_id
_entity_poly.type
_entity_poly.pdbx_seq_one_letter_code
_entity_poly.pdbx_strand_id
1 'polypeptide(L)'
;MEDPKYMVAVVGAGPAGLYAARKLIEGGSRVVLLNRDIKPGGLAEYGIYWDKYKMKQGLRNQFRQILALPSIDYYGNVTVCCGGNITLEDLLDSGFQSVLVTTGAQGTKWLRLPGENLPGVYHAKNIVFHYNLLPPFSEKKYLVGKRVAVVGAGNVMLDLAHYLIRDCKVDEVIAVVRRGPAEVKFTRKEMETVAANLDLPALKAEFARVTPIMQAAGQDAGAAEAAFKDALPKALEKITETRFRFEFLATPVRVMGDWMNGVTGLKVEENTLVLADGNIKARGTGNTHQIEADTIIFAIGDTVDKDFCVPVYNDTYMTVKEPRFPVDGLSYEAFNPDTNQSFERVFLAGWARQASTGLVGYARRDGERASEAVMAYLHTQPPMRDLDNVMDKFKERLAETHQRLVDKAHLAKLEAAEMSEAQKRGVEEFKYSTNDAMFTAMGY
;
A
#
# COMPACT_ATOMS: atom_id res chain seq x y z
N MET A 1 9.06 2.37 -33.42
CA MET A 1 8.56 3.54 -32.67
C MET A 1 9.34 4.74 -33.20
N GLU A 2 8.67 5.89 -33.31
CA GLU A 2 9.38 7.15 -33.59
C GLU A 2 10.36 7.47 -32.45
N ASP A 3 11.41 8.24 -32.72
CA ASP A 3 12.33 8.69 -31.69
C ASP A 3 11.59 9.52 -30.62
N PRO A 4 11.89 9.32 -29.33
CA PRO A 4 11.21 10.05 -28.27
C PRO A 4 11.47 11.55 -28.37
N LYS A 5 10.41 12.34 -28.13
CA LYS A 5 10.41 13.81 -28.25
C LYS A 5 10.41 14.53 -26.90
N TYR A 6 10.16 13.80 -25.82
CA TYR A 6 9.99 14.33 -24.47
C TYR A 6 10.76 13.49 -23.46
N MET A 7 11.13 14.11 -22.34
CA MET A 7 11.84 13.47 -21.23
C MET A 7 11.03 13.61 -19.94
N VAL A 8 10.64 12.47 -19.34
CA VAL A 8 9.80 12.43 -18.15
C VAL A 8 10.45 11.59 -17.06
N ALA A 9 10.51 12.12 -15.83
CA ALA A 9 10.85 11.33 -14.66
C ALA A 9 9.56 10.79 -14.00
N VAL A 10 9.54 9.50 -13.67
CA VAL A 10 8.46 8.86 -12.91
C VAL A 10 9.04 8.41 -11.57
N VAL A 11 8.53 8.95 -10.48
CA VAL A 11 9.01 8.67 -9.11
C VAL A 11 8.09 7.66 -8.45
N GLY A 12 8.58 6.42 -8.30
CA GLY A 12 7.86 5.28 -7.77
C GLY A 12 7.55 4.23 -8.83
N ALA A 13 8.17 3.05 -8.74
CA ALA A 13 7.97 1.93 -9.65
C ALA A 13 6.89 0.94 -9.14
N GLY A 14 5.84 1.45 -8.50
CA GLY A 14 4.63 0.70 -8.20
C GLY A 14 3.73 0.54 -9.45
N PRO A 15 2.56 -0.11 -9.33
CA PRO A 15 1.67 -0.31 -10.46
C PRO A 15 1.30 1.00 -11.20
N ALA A 16 1.00 2.08 -10.46
CA ALA A 16 0.67 3.36 -11.10
C ALA A 16 1.82 3.88 -11.98
N GLY A 17 3.06 3.88 -11.45
CA GLY A 17 4.23 4.37 -12.17
C GLY A 17 4.61 3.52 -13.38
N LEU A 18 4.57 2.19 -13.24
CA LEU A 18 4.91 1.28 -14.33
C LEU A 18 3.93 1.39 -15.51
N TYR A 19 2.62 1.41 -15.24
CA TYR A 19 1.63 1.55 -16.31
C TYR A 19 1.61 2.97 -16.90
N ALA A 20 1.84 4.02 -16.09
CA ALA A 20 2.03 5.38 -16.59
C ALA A 20 3.25 5.48 -17.49
N ALA A 21 4.40 4.90 -17.09
CA ALA A 21 5.62 4.88 -17.89
C ALA A 21 5.38 4.27 -19.28
N ARG A 22 4.67 3.14 -19.36
CA ARG A 22 4.28 2.54 -20.64
C ARG A 22 3.48 3.52 -21.50
N LYS A 23 2.46 4.18 -20.92
CA LYS A 23 1.62 5.14 -21.64
C LYS A 23 2.40 6.38 -22.12
N LEU A 24 3.30 6.89 -21.29
CA LEU A 24 4.18 8.01 -21.66
C LEU A 24 5.11 7.63 -22.84
N ILE A 25 5.64 6.40 -22.86
CA ILE A 25 6.46 5.89 -23.96
C ILE A 25 5.62 5.74 -25.24
N GLU A 26 4.40 5.20 -25.13
CA GLU A 26 3.45 5.13 -26.25
C GLU A 26 3.13 6.53 -26.81
N GLY A 27 3.15 7.58 -25.98
CA GLY A 27 2.99 8.99 -26.33
C GLY A 27 4.27 9.68 -26.85
N GLY A 28 5.38 8.97 -27.05
CA GLY A 28 6.64 9.51 -27.59
C GLY A 28 7.57 10.13 -26.54
N SER A 29 7.50 9.70 -25.28
CA SER A 29 8.42 10.11 -24.24
C SER A 29 9.51 9.07 -23.98
N ARG A 30 10.72 9.51 -23.62
CA ARG A 30 11.69 8.71 -22.87
C ARG A 30 11.42 8.88 -21.39
N VAL A 31 11.42 7.78 -20.65
CA VAL A 31 11.05 7.75 -19.23
C VAL A 31 12.22 7.28 -18.38
N VAL A 32 12.54 8.02 -17.33
CA VAL A 32 13.39 7.57 -16.23
C VAL A 32 12.48 7.21 -15.06
N LEU A 33 12.49 5.94 -14.69
CA LEU A 33 11.68 5.39 -13.61
C LEU A 33 12.55 5.20 -12.37
N LEU A 34 12.29 5.98 -11.33
CA LEU A 34 13.01 5.98 -10.06
C LEU A 34 12.25 5.19 -9.01
N ASN A 35 12.94 4.41 -8.20
CA ASN A 35 12.32 3.63 -7.13
C ASN A 35 13.19 3.62 -5.87
N ARG A 36 12.57 3.91 -4.72
CA ARG A 36 13.26 3.85 -3.43
C ARG A 36 13.75 2.44 -3.11
N ASP A 37 12.92 1.44 -3.35
CA ASP A 37 13.25 0.05 -3.10
C ASP A 37 14.09 -0.51 -4.27
N ILE A 38 14.89 -1.55 -4.01
CA ILE A 38 15.72 -2.18 -5.05
C ILE A 38 14.85 -2.77 -6.17
N LYS A 39 13.79 -3.48 -5.80
CA LYS A 39 12.88 -4.14 -6.77
C LYS A 39 11.68 -3.27 -7.10
N PRO A 40 11.27 -3.19 -8.38
CA PRO A 40 10.03 -2.55 -8.78
C PRO A 40 8.81 -3.37 -8.37
N GLY A 41 7.62 -2.77 -8.44
CA GLY A 41 6.33 -3.42 -8.21
C GLY A 41 5.59 -2.87 -6.99
N GLY A 42 6.26 -2.21 -6.05
CA GLY A 42 5.63 -1.63 -4.87
C GLY A 42 4.73 -2.63 -4.13
N LEU A 43 3.48 -2.30 -3.83
CA LEU A 43 2.56 -3.20 -3.14
C LEU A 43 2.11 -4.43 -3.96
N ALA A 44 2.30 -4.45 -5.28
CA ALA A 44 2.10 -5.67 -6.06
C ALA A 44 3.20 -6.71 -5.79
N GLU A 45 4.41 -6.24 -5.42
CA GLU A 45 5.54 -7.09 -5.02
C GLU A 45 5.52 -7.39 -3.51
N TYR A 46 5.26 -6.36 -2.67
CA TYR A 46 5.46 -6.41 -1.23
C TYR A 46 4.18 -6.26 -0.40
N GLY A 47 3.02 -6.17 -1.03
CA GLY A 47 1.73 -6.03 -0.33
C GLY A 47 0.77 -7.20 -0.49
N ILE A 48 0.95 -8.02 -1.54
CA ILE A 48 0.13 -9.22 -1.77
C ILE A 48 0.69 -10.35 -0.91
N TYR A 49 -0.19 -11.08 -0.22
CA TYR A 49 0.21 -12.21 0.62
C TYR A 49 0.95 -13.29 -0.20
N TRP A 50 1.93 -13.94 0.39
CA TRP A 50 2.89 -14.78 -0.32
C TRP A 50 2.25 -16.01 -1.01
N ASP A 51 1.18 -16.58 -0.46
CA ASP A 51 0.50 -17.74 -1.05
C ASP A 51 -0.25 -17.42 -2.37
N LYS A 52 -0.47 -16.14 -2.66
CA LYS A 52 -1.02 -15.66 -3.93
C LYS A 52 0.05 -15.56 -5.04
N TYR A 53 1.03 -16.49 -5.01
CA TYR A 53 2.19 -16.50 -5.89
C TYR A 53 1.85 -16.37 -7.38
N LYS A 54 0.87 -17.13 -7.88
CA LYS A 54 0.47 -17.07 -9.31
C LYS A 54 0.01 -15.68 -9.73
N MET A 55 -0.72 -14.98 -8.87
CA MET A 55 -1.14 -13.61 -9.12
C MET A 55 0.08 -12.66 -9.18
N LYS A 56 1.01 -12.79 -8.22
CA LYS A 56 2.25 -12.00 -8.19
C LYS A 56 3.07 -12.22 -9.45
N GLN A 57 3.24 -13.47 -9.89
CA GLN A 57 3.98 -13.78 -11.13
C GLN A 57 3.33 -13.18 -12.38
N GLY A 58 1.99 -13.18 -12.46
CA GLY A 58 1.28 -12.53 -13.56
C GLY A 58 1.58 -11.02 -13.63
N LEU A 59 1.62 -10.34 -12.48
CA LEU A 59 1.97 -8.91 -12.38
C LEU A 59 3.45 -8.67 -12.70
N ARG A 60 4.37 -9.48 -12.17
CA ARG A 60 5.81 -9.40 -12.47
C ARG A 60 6.10 -9.54 -13.96
N ASN A 61 5.42 -10.48 -14.64
CA ASN A 61 5.58 -10.66 -16.07
C ASN A 61 5.17 -9.39 -16.85
N GLN A 62 4.07 -8.75 -16.48
CA GLN A 62 3.65 -7.49 -17.08
C GLN A 62 4.67 -6.37 -16.80
N PHE A 63 5.19 -6.29 -15.59
CA PHE A 63 6.20 -5.29 -15.21
C PHE A 63 7.52 -5.49 -15.95
N ARG A 64 7.98 -6.73 -16.12
CA ARG A 64 9.16 -7.04 -16.95
C ARG A 64 8.97 -6.60 -18.40
N GLN A 65 7.78 -6.84 -18.99
CA GLN A 65 7.48 -6.38 -20.35
C GLN A 65 7.56 -4.85 -20.46
N ILE A 66 7.07 -4.12 -19.46
CA ILE A 66 7.17 -2.66 -19.42
C ILE A 66 8.64 -2.22 -19.32
N LEU A 67 9.39 -2.79 -18.37
CA LEU A 67 10.80 -2.47 -18.16
C LEU A 67 11.68 -2.85 -19.34
N ALA A 68 11.27 -3.81 -20.18
CA ALA A 68 11.98 -4.19 -21.40
C ALA A 68 11.83 -3.18 -22.54
N LEU A 69 10.95 -2.19 -22.44
CA LEU A 69 10.81 -1.15 -23.45
C LEU A 69 12.15 -0.36 -23.60
N PRO A 70 12.56 -0.01 -24.84
CA PRO A 70 13.84 0.65 -25.07
C PRO A 70 13.91 2.07 -24.49
N SER A 71 12.77 2.79 -24.47
CA SER A 71 12.70 4.19 -24.02
C SER A 71 12.42 4.33 -22.52
N ILE A 72 12.68 3.31 -21.70
CA ILE A 72 12.62 3.35 -20.25
C ILE A 72 13.98 3.05 -19.64
N ASP A 73 14.44 3.90 -18.75
CA ASP A 73 15.59 3.67 -17.88
C ASP A 73 15.07 3.47 -16.45
N TYR A 74 15.55 2.43 -15.75
CA TYR A 74 15.18 2.14 -14.37
C TYR A 74 16.34 2.37 -13.43
N TYR A 75 16.06 3.03 -12.29
CA TYR A 75 16.99 3.18 -11.19
C TYR A 75 16.31 2.86 -9.86
N GLY A 76 16.63 1.71 -9.30
CA GLY A 76 16.27 1.30 -7.95
C GLY A 76 17.29 1.77 -6.92
N ASN A 77 16.89 1.72 -5.64
CA ASN A 77 17.63 2.26 -4.51
C ASN A 77 17.89 3.77 -4.61
N VAL A 78 16.93 4.50 -5.19
CA VAL A 78 16.97 5.97 -5.32
C VAL A 78 15.78 6.58 -4.58
N THR A 79 16.06 7.32 -3.50
CA THR A 79 15.05 8.06 -2.75
C THR A 79 14.99 9.49 -3.26
N VAL A 80 13.82 9.90 -3.71
CA VAL A 80 13.54 11.28 -4.13
C VAL A 80 12.88 12.03 -2.98
N CYS A 81 13.32 13.24 -2.71
CA CYS A 81 12.91 14.13 -1.61
C CYS A 81 13.30 13.63 -0.19
N CYS A 82 13.12 14.48 0.80
CA CYS A 82 13.09 14.21 2.25
C CYS A 82 14.23 13.37 2.82
N GLY A 83 15.40 13.96 2.87
CA GLY A 83 16.61 13.26 3.29
C GLY A 83 17.09 12.22 2.28
N GLY A 84 16.40 12.12 1.13
CA GLY A 84 16.85 11.36 -0.03
C GLY A 84 17.92 12.12 -0.81
N ASN A 85 18.48 11.44 -1.79
CA ASN A 85 19.67 11.90 -2.50
C ASN A 85 19.35 12.81 -3.69
N ILE A 86 18.08 12.85 -4.11
CA ILE A 86 17.58 13.61 -5.26
C ILE A 86 16.29 14.31 -4.85
N THR A 87 16.14 15.57 -5.22
CA THR A 87 14.91 16.36 -5.04
C THR A 87 14.10 16.41 -6.33
N LEU A 88 12.85 16.91 -6.27
CA LEU A 88 12.07 17.21 -7.49
C LEU A 88 12.74 18.33 -8.30
N GLU A 89 13.36 19.31 -7.63
CA GLU A 89 14.11 20.40 -8.26
C GLU A 89 15.32 19.87 -9.03
N ASP A 90 16.12 18.96 -8.42
CA ASP A 90 17.23 18.31 -9.11
C ASP A 90 16.81 17.62 -10.42
N LEU A 91 15.65 16.96 -10.42
CA LEU A 91 15.11 16.34 -11.63
C LEU A 91 14.76 17.41 -12.69
N LEU A 92 14.07 18.46 -12.29
CA LEU A 92 13.67 19.54 -13.18
C LEU A 92 14.87 20.32 -13.73
N ASP A 93 15.90 20.54 -12.91
CA ASP A 93 17.14 21.24 -13.26
C ASP A 93 18.04 20.38 -14.15
N SER A 94 17.99 19.06 -14.03
CA SER A 94 18.63 18.15 -14.99
C SER A 94 18.02 18.24 -16.39
N GLY A 95 16.80 18.81 -16.51
CA GLY A 95 16.15 19.07 -17.80
C GLY A 95 14.93 18.18 -18.07
N PHE A 96 14.45 17.40 -17.10
CA PHE A 96 13.18 16.69 -17.27
C PHE A 96 12.05 17.69 -17.50
N GLN A 97 11.25 17.46 -18.57
CA GLN A 97 10.14 18.34 -18.92
C GLN A 97 8.95 18.16 -17.96
N SER A 98 8.82 16.99 -17.35
CA SER A 98 7.81 16.72 -16.34
C SER A 98 8.27 15.65 -15.35
N VAL A 99 7.75 15.72 -14.12
CA VAL A 99 7.89 14.70 -13.08
C VAL A 99 6.52 14.16 -12.69
N LEU A 100 6.32 12.85 -12.79
CA LEU A 100 5.12 12.17 -12.35
C LEU A 100 5.38 11.40 -11.04
N VAL A 101 4.79 11.84 -9.94
CA VAL A 101 4.94 11.24 -8.61
C VAL A 101 3.91 10.13 -8.43
N THR A 102 4.40 8.90 -8.24
CA THR A 102 3.61 7.67 -8.09
C THR A 102 4.07 6.83 -6.90
N THR A 103 4.57 7.51 -5.86
CA THR A 103 5.16 6.89 -4.66
C THR A 103 4.19 6.07 -3.82
N GLY A 104 2.89 6.20 -4.09
CA GLY A 104 1.85 5.52 -3.32
C GLY A 104 1.68 6.12 -1.92
N ALA A 105 0.98 5.41 -1.04
CA ALA A 105 0.73 5.81 0.34
C ALA A 105 1.77 5.15 1.26
N GLN A 106 2.92 5.79 1.46
CA GLN A 106 4.05 5.22 2.21
C GLN A 106 4.00 5.50 3.73
N GLY A 107 3.24 6.49 4.17
CA GLY A 107 3.00 6.77 5.58
C GLY A 107 1.97 5.82 6.20
N THR A 108 1.85 5.84 7.52
CA THR A 108 0.90 5.04 8.29
C THR A 108 -0.11 5.94 9.02
N LYS A 109 -1.36 5.51 9.06
CA LYS A 109 -2.40 6.18 9.85
C LYS A 109 -2.37 5.69 11.29
N TRP A 110 -2.44 6.64 12.22
CA TRP A 110 -2.55 6.38 13.64
C TRP A 110 -3.78 7.09 14.21
N LEU A 111 -4.42 6.46 15.21
CA LEU A 111 -5.59 7.03 15.88
C LEU A 111 -5.20 8.04 16.96
N ARG A 112 -3.91 8.12 17.30
CA ARG A 112 -3.34 8.96 18.37
C ARG A 112 -3.92 8.63 19.75
N LEU A 113 -4.10 7.34 19.99
CA LEU A 113 -4.64 6.84 21.25
C LEU A 113 -3.54 6.75 22.32
N PRO A 114 -3.90 6.95 23.60
CA PRO A 114 -3.00 6.62 24.70
C PRO A 114 -2.56 5.15 24.61
N GLY A 115 -1.25 4.90 24.70
CA GLY A 115 -0.66 3.56 24.64
C GLY A 115 -0.40 3.02 23.21
N GLU A 116 -0.68 3.76 22.16
CA GLU A 116 -0.52 3.34 20.75
C GLU A 116 0.94 3.07 20.36
N ASN A 117 1.91 3.53 21.16
CA ASN A 117 3.34 3.34 20.97
C ASN A 117 3.95 2.25 21.88
N LEU A 118 3.14 1.50 22.62
CA LEU A 118 3.62 0.42 23.48
C LEU A 118 4.20 -0.76 22.69
N PRO A 119 5.16 -1.52 23.26
CA PRO A 119 5.61 -2.77 22.68
C PRO A 119 4.44 -3.74 22.46
N GLY A 120 4.36 -4.34 21.27
CA GLY A 120 3.23 -5.18 20.87
C GLY A 120 2.14 -4.45 20.07
N VAL A 121 2.32 -3.14 19.81
CA VAL A 121 1.45 -2.37 18.90
C VAL A 121 2.13 -2.18 17.57
N TYR A 122 1.45 -2.53 16.48
CA TYR A 122 1.99 -2.46 15.12
C TYR A 122 0.99 -1.84 14.15
N HIS A 123 1.51 -1.30 13.05
CA HIS A 123 0.69 -0.97 11.89
C HIS A 123 0.70 -2.14 10.90
N ALA A 124 -0.44 -2.40 10.28
CA ALA A 124 -0.63 -3.47 9.29
C ALA A 124 0.47 -3.51 8.22
N LYS A 125 0.81 -2.36 7.64
CA LYS A 125 1.83 -2.22 6.62
C LYS A 125 3.19 -2.79 7.06
N ASN A 126 3.59 -2.57 8.31
CA ASN A 126 4.87 -3.04 8.82
C ASN A 126 4.95 -4.57 8.82
N ILE A 127 3.86 -5.22 9.25
CA ILE A 127 3.76 -6.68 9.26
C ILE A 127 3.67 -7.23 7.84
N VAL A 128 2.88 -6.56 6.96
CA VAL A 128 2.76 -6.94 5.54
C VAL A 128 4.11 -6.85 4.83
N PHE A 129 4.87 -5.80 5.04
CA PHE A 129 6.21 -5.65 4.47
C PHE A 129 7.21 -6.66 5.06
N HIS A 130 7.08 -6.96 6.36
CA HIS A 130 7.92 -7.95 7.03
C HIS A 130 7.76 -9.35 6.39
N TYR A 131 6.53 -9.88 6.33
CA TYR A 131 6.34 -11.23 5.78
C TYR A 131 6.55 -11.30 4.25
N ASN A 132 6.47 -10.16 3.55
CA ASN A 132 6.83 -10.08 2.13
C ASN A 132 8.32 -9.81 1.88
N LEU A 133 9.13 -9.78 2.92
CA LEU A 133 10.60 -9.63 2.87
C LEU A 133 11.05 -8.30 2.25
N LEU A 134 10.36 -7.17 2.54
CA LEU A 134 10.81 -5.84 2.16
C LEU A 134 11.79 -5.27 3.21
N PRO A 135 13.06 -4.99 2.89
CA PRO A 135 13.95 -4.26 3.78
C PRO A 135 13.48 -2.80 3.99
N PRO A 136 13.68 -2.20 5.17
CA PRO A 136 14.25 -2.77 6.39
C PRO A 136 13.24 -3.49 7.29
N PHE A 137 11.98 -3.66 6.84
CA PHE A 137 10.92 -4.28 7.64
C PHE A 137 11.17 -5.76 7.88
N SER A 138 11.73 -6.46 6.90
CA SER A 138 12.13 -7.88 6.99
C SER A 138 13.17 -8.15 8.07
N GLU A 139 14.01 -7.17 8.38
CA GLU A 139 15.10 -7.28 9.36
C GLU A 139 14.63 -7.01 10.80
N LYS A 140 13.42 -6.44 10.95
CA LYS A 140 12.84 -6.14 12.26
C LYS A 140 12.18 -7.37 12.88
N LYS A 141 12.28 -7.48 14.20
CA LYS A 141 11.53 -8.48 14.96
C LYS A 141 10.17 -7.90 15.38
N TYR A 142 9.11 -8.60 15.01
CA TYR A 142 7.75 -8.29 15.45
C TYR A 142 7.33 -9.40 16.43
N LEU A 143 7.26 -9.04 17.71
CA LEU A 143 6.82 -9.97 18.75
C LEU A 143 5.30 -10.03 18.75
N VAL A 144 4.76 -11.08 18.18
CA VAL A 144 3.33 -11.37 18.15
C VAL A 144 3.00 -12.30 19.31
N GLY A 145 2.09 -11.85 20.18
CA GLY A 145 1.58 -12.65 21.29
C GLY A 145 0.53 -13.68 20.85
N LYS A 146 -0.17 -14.25 21.81
CA LYS A 146 -1.13 -15.34 21.53
C LYS A 146 -2.54 -14.84 21.15
N ARG A 147 -2.94 -13.68 21.67
CA ARG A 147 -4.25 -13.05 21.37
C ARG A 147 -4.00 -11.74 20.66
N VAL A 148 -4.44 -11.65 19.40
CA VAL A 148 -4.14 -10.51 18.53
C VAL A 148 -5.42 -9.79 18.16
N ALA A 149 -5.53 -8.51 18.52
CA ALA A 149 -6.59 -7.63 18.06
C ALA A 149 -6.15 -6.92 16.78
N VAL A 150 -6.88 -7.13 15.68
CA VAL A 150 -6.65 -6.45 14.40
C VAL A 150 -7.75 -5.43 14.19
N VAL A 151 -7.41 -4.15 14.20
CA VAL A 151 -8.36 -3.04 14.06
C VAL A 151 -8.56 -2.70 12.59
N GLY A 152 -9.73 -2.97 12.04
CA GLY A 152 -10.06 -2.69 10.64
C GLY A 152 -11.11 -3.64 10.08
N ALA A 153 -11.60 -3.35 8.88
CA ALA A 153 -12.66 -4.12 8.22
C ALA A 153 -12.43 -4.27 6.70
N GLY A 154 -11.18 -4.23 6.25
CA GLY A 154 -10.78 -4.35 4.85
C GLY A 154 -10.03 -5.66 4.54
N ASN A 155 -9.67 -5.86 3.27
CA ASN A 155 -8.91 -7.03 2.84
C ASN A 155 -7.58 -7.21 3.59
N VAL A 156 -6.89 -6.12 3.90
CA VAL A 156 -5.62 -6.17 4.67
C VAL A 156 -5.81 -6.79 6.05
N MET A 157 -6.95 -6.54 6.71
CA MET A 157 -7.27 -7.19 8.00
C MET A 157 -7.38 -8.71 7.83
N LEU A 158 -8.01 -9.19 6.75
CA LEU A 158 -8.12 -10.63 6.48
C LEU A 158 -6.79 -11.26 6.04
N ASP A 159 -5.97 -10.58 5.26
CA ASP A 159 -4.60 -11.04 4.93
C ASP A 159 -3.74 -11.18 6.19
N LEU A 160 -3.88 -10.23 7.14
CA LEU A 160 -3.23 -10.32 8.45
C LEU A 160 -3.78 -11.48 9.30
N ALA A 161 -5.11 -11.63 9.34
CA ALA A 161 -5.72 -12.78 10.05
C ALA A 161 -5.21 -14.10 9.47
N HIS A 162 -5.13 -14.21 8.13
CA HIS A 162 -4.57 -15.38 7.46
C HIS A 162 -3.12 -15.65 7.89
N TYR A 163 -2.25 -14.62 7.87
CA TYR A 163 -0.85 -14.72 8.33
C TYR A 163 -0.77 -15.14 9.81
N LEU A 164 -1.57 -14.52 10.67
CA LEU A 164 -1.60 -14.83 12.12
C LEU A 164 -2.05 -16.27 12.40
N ILE A 165 -3.03 -16.76 11.63
CA ILE A 165 -3.57 -18.13 11.74
C ILE A 165 -2.55 -19.15 11.23
N ARG A 166 -2.02 -18.96 10.03
CA ARG A 166 -1.26 -20.01 9.33
C ARG A 166 0.23 -19.99 9.64
N ASP A 167 0.83 -18.81 9.76
CA ASP A 167 2.29 -18.65 9.95
C ASP A 167 2.62 -18.44 11.43
N CYS A 168 1.94 -17.51 12.12
CA CYS A 168 2.19 -17.24 13.54
C CYS A 168 1.53 -18.27 14.46
N LYS A 169 0.44 -18.92 14.04
CA LYS A 169 -0.33 -19.92 14.78
C LYS A 169 -0.72 -19.43 16.17
N VAL A 170 -1.26 -18.21 16.23
CA VAL A 170 -1.74 -17.59 17.47
C VAL A 170 -2.96 -18.32 18.02
N ASP A 171 -3.29 -18.13 19.31
CA ASP A 171 -4.46 -18.78 19.91
C ASP A 171 -5.76 -18.12 19.44
N GLU A 172 -5.76 -16.78 19.30
CA GLU A 172 -6.96 -16.02 18.91
C GLU A 172 -6.62 -14.80 18.05
N VAL A 173 -7.45 -14.56 17.03
CA VAL A 173 -7.47 -13.31 16.25
C VAL A 173 -8.83 -12.65 16.42
N ILE A 174 -8.83 -11.37 16.80
CA ILE A 174 -10.04 -10.58 17.06
C ILE A 174 -10.08 -9.42 16.07
N ALA A 175 -11.01 -9.47 15.11
CA ALA A 175 -11.25 -8.36 14.19
C ALA A 175 -12.10 -7.28 14.85
N VAL A 176 -11.50 -6.15 15.22
CA VAL A 176 -12.18 -5.03 15.87
C VAL A 176 -12.67 -4.04 14.82
N VAL A 177 -13.98 -3.90 14.69
CA VAL A 177 -14.62 -3.17 13.61
C VAL A 177 -15.48 -2.03 14.17
N ARG A 178 -15.16 -0.81 13.78
CA ARG A 178 -15.87 0.40 14.25
C ARG A 178 -17.35 0.45 13.84
N ARG A 179 -17.69 -0.08 12.68
CA ARG A 179 -19.04 -0.13 12.12
C ARG A 179 -19.65 -1.52 12.22
N GLY A 180 -20.85 -1.68 11.70
CA GLY A 180 -21.54 -2.96 11.67
C GLY A 180 -21.03 -3.92 10.60
N PRO A 181 -21.50 -5.18 10.59
CA PRO A 181 -21.12 -6.17 9.60
C PRO A 181 -21.56 -5.82 8.16
N ALA A 182 -22.59 -4.98 7.97
CA ALA A 182 -22.99 -4.55 6.63
C ALA A 182 -22.02 -3.55 5.97
N GLU A 183 -21.13 -2.92 6.74
CA GLU A 183 -20.16 -1.93 6.26
C GLU A 183 -18.74 -2.50 6.09
N VAL A 184 -18.53 -3.80 6.18
CA VAL A 184 -17.23 -4.40 5.90
C VAL A 184 -16.83 -4.18 4.45
N LYS A 185 -15.53 -4.02 4.23
CA LYS A 185 -14.99 -3.71 2.89
C LYS A 185 -14.16 -4.85 2.31
N PHE A 186 -14.02 -5.94 3.02
CA PHE A 186 -13.35 -7.12 2.49
C PHE A 186 -14.24 -7.88 1.51
N THR A 187 -13.62 -8.61 0.60
CA THR A 187 -14.33 -9.45 -0.36
C THR A 187 -14.58 -10.83 0.22
N ARG A 188 -15.62 -11.51 -0.31
CA ARG A 188 -15.89 -12.91 0.00
C ARG A 188 -14.64 -13.79 -0.21
N LYS A 189 -13.92 -13.59 -1.31
CA LYS A 189 -12.73 -14.36 -1.65
C LYS A 189 -11.62 -14.25 -0.57
N GLU A 190 -11.44 -13.07 0.01
CA GLU A 190 -10.50 -12.92 1.12
C GLU A 190 -11.03 -13.60 2.40
N MET A 191 -12.33 -13.52 2.65
CA MET A 191 -12.95 -14.21 3.79
C MET A 191 -12.81 -15.74 3.69
N GLU A 192 -12.85 -16.32 2.50
CA GLU A 192 -12.63 -17.76 2.25
C GLU A 192 -11.28 -18.25 2.83
N THR A 193 -10.26 -17.39 2.90
CA THR A 193 -8.92 -17.76 3.39
C THR A 193 -8.84 -18.02 4.88
N VAL A 194 -9.77 -17.48 5.68
CA VAL A 194 -9.81 -17.58 7.14
C VAL A 194 -11.07 -18.22 7.68
N ALA A 195 -12.05 -18.53 6.81
CA ALA A 195 -13.38 -18.96 7.21
C ALA A 195 -13.39 -20.29 7.98
N ALA A 196 -12.44 -21.19 7.74
CA ALA A 196 -12.32 -22.45 8.48
C ALA A 196 -11.98 -22.26 9.98
N ASN A 197 -11.41 -21.11 10.34
CA ASN A 197 -11.04 -20.78 11.70
C ASN A 197 -12.07 -19.85 12.39
N LEU A 198 -13.15 -19.50 11.68
CA LEU A 198 -14.20 -18.63 12.20
C LEU A 198 -14.91 -19.30 13.38
N ASP A 199 -14.97 -18.62 14.53
CA ASP A 199 -15.74 -19.04 15.70
C ASP A 199 -17.23 -18.78 15.44
N LEU A 200 -17.92 -19.79 14.92
CA LEU A 200 -19.34 -19.68 14.54
C LEU A 200 -20.27 -19.39 15.72
N PRO A 201 -20.08 -19.99 16.91
CA PRO A 201 -20.83 -19.59 18.12
C PRO A 201 -20.65 -18.13 18.48
N ALA A 202 -19.38 -17.63 18.50
CA ALA A 202 -19.09 -16.23 18.77
C ALA A 202 -19.69 -15.31 17.71
N LEU A 203 -19.59 -15.67 16.43
CA LEU A 203 -20.19 -14.91 15.33
C LEU A 203 -21.71 -14.80 15.49
N LYS A 204 -22.40 -15.90 15.83
CA LYS A 204 -23.84 -15.90 16.06
C LYS A 204 -24.23 -15.00 17.23
N ALA A 205 -23.49 -15.05 18.35
CA ALA A 205 -23.71 -14.20 19.50
C ALA A 205 -23.52 -12.71 19.16
N GLU A 206 -22.48 -12.42 18.37
CA GLU A 206 -22.16 -11.06 17.94
C GLU A 206 -23.23 -10.51 16.98
N PHE A 207 -23.72 -11.30 16.03
CA PHE A 207 -24.86 -10.90 15.20
C PHE A 207 -26.12 -10.66 16.02
N ALA A 208 -26.42 -11.51 17.02
CA ALA A 208 -27.56 -11.28 17.92
C ALA A 208 -27.43 -9.95 18.66
N ARG A 209 -26.23 -9.58 19.11
CA ARG A 209 -25.94 -8.30 19.79
C ARG A 209 -26.15 -7.08 18.90
N VAL A 210 -25.66 -7.13 17.64
CA VAL A 210 -25.68 -5.96 16.76
C VAL A 210 -26.96 -5.82 15.93
N THR A 211 -27.75 -6.88 15.75
CA THR A 211 -28.97 -6.89 14.94
C THR A 211 -29.97 -5.78 15.32
N PRO A 212 -30.29 -5.52 16.60
CA PRO A 212 -31.21 -4.42 16.93
C PRO A 212 -30.70 -3.06 16.49
N ILE A 213 -29.39 -2.83 16.59
CA ILE A 213 -28.75 -1.58 16.19
C ILE A 213 -28.76 -1.42 14.66
N MET A 214 -28.50 -2.50 13.93
CA MET A 214 -28.55 -2.53 12.47
C MET A 214 -29.95 -2.25 11.94
N GLN A 215 -30.96 -2.92 12.53
CA GLN A 215 -32.38 -2.75 12.16
C GLN A 215 -32.86 -1.31 12.42
N ALA A 216 -32.47 -0.72 13.55
CA ALA A 216 -32.77 0.68 13.87
C ALA A 216 -32.16 1.66 12.86
N ALA A 217 -31.06 1.28 12.23
CA ALA A 217 -30.41 2.05 11.15
C ALA A 217 -30.92 1.67 9.73
N GLY A 218 -31.95 0.81 9.62
CA GLY A 218 -32.54 0.38 8.37
C GLY A 218 -31.72 -0.65 7.59
N GLN A 219 -30.85 -1.41 8.27
CA GLN A 219 -29.99 -2.43 7.63
C GLN A 219 -30.59 -3.83 7.78
N ASP A 220 -30.34 -4.68 6.77
CA ASP A 220 -30.70 -6.11 6.80
C ASP A 220 -29.57 -6.92 7.46
N ALA A 221 -29.76 -7.25 8.74
CA ALA A 221 -28.81 -8.06 9.50
C ALA A 221 -28.75 -9.51 9.00
N GLY A 222 -29.86 -10.06 8.47
CA GLY A 222 -29.91 -11.42 7.93
C GLY A 222 -29.07 -11.54 6.66
N ALA A 223 -29.17 -10.59 5.74
CA ALA A 223 -28.36 -10.55 4.54
C ALA A 223 -26.87 -10.38 4.89
N ALA A 224 -26.55 -9.55 5.87
CA ALA A 224 -25.17 -9.38 6.34
C ALA A 224 -24.62 -10.69 6.94
N GLU A 225 -25.36 -11.39 7.79
CA GLU A 225 -24.94 -12.68 8.37
C GLU A 225 -24.74 -13.76 7.28
N ALA A 226 -25.64 -13.81 6.31
CA ALA A 226 -25.54 -14.73 5.18
C ALA A 226 -24.23 -14.50 4.38
N ALA A 227 -23.86 -13.25 4.14
CA ALA A 227 -22.62 -12.90 3.43
C ALA A 227 -21.35 -13.42 4.13
N PHE A 228 -21.31 -13.46 5.46
CA PHE A 228 -20.20 -14.06 6.22
C PHE A 228 -20.19 -15.59 6.08
N LYS A 229 -21.35 -16.23 6.12
CA LYS A 229 -21.48 -17.68 6.00
C LYS A 229 -21.22 -18.19 4.58
N ASP A 230 -21.44 -17.39 3.57
CA ASP A 230 -21.22 -17.72 2.16
C ASP A 230 -19.74 -18.04 1.82
N ALA A 231 -18.80 -17.65 2.68
CA ALA A 231 -17.39 -18.01 2.53
C ALA A 231 -17.07 -19.44 3.00
N LEU A 232 -17.87 -20.02 3.91
CA LEU A 232 -17.60 -21.31 4.54
C LEU A 232 -17.49 -22.49 3.55
N PRO A 233 -18.35 -22.64 2.52
CA PRO A 233 -18.25 -23.76 1.58
C PRO A 233 -16.96 -23.80 0.76
N LYS A 234 -16.25 -22.66 0.67
CA LYS A 234 -14.99 -22.50 -0.07
C LYS A 234 -13.81 -22.18 0.84
N ALA A 235 -13.98 -22.39 2.15
CA ALA A 235 -12.92 -22.16 3.12
C ALA A 235 -11.69 -23.00 2.79
N LEU A 236 -10.51 -22.42 2.96
CA LEU A 236 -9.26 -23.19 2.91
C LEU A 236 -9.24 -24.22 4.05
N GLU A 237 -8.44 -25.26 3.88
CA GLU A 237 -8.25 -26.29 4.89
C GLU A 237 -7.81 -25.68 6.24
N LYS A 238 -8.46 -26.09 7.32
CA LYS A 238 -8.11 -25.71 8.68
C LYS A 238 -6.82 -26.42 9.09
N ILE A 239 -5.76 -25.66 9.34
CA ILE A 239 -4.44 -26.21 9.72
C ILE A 239 -4.03 -25.86 11.15
N THR A 240 -4.79 -25.02 11.85
CA THR A 240 -4.53 -24.60 13.23
C THR A 240 -5.85 -24.53 14.02
N GLU A 241 -5.75 -24.57 15.35
CA GLU A 241 -6.89 -24.36 16.25
C GLU A 241 -7.13 -22.89 16.61
N THR A 242 -6.44 -21.96 15.96
CA THR A 242 -6.63 -20.52 16.15
C THR A 242 -8.10 -20.16 16.01
N ARG A 243 -8.63 -19.42 16.96
CA ARG A 243 -10.00 -18.88 16.92
C ARG A 243 -9.99 -17.54 16.18
N PHE A 244 -10.87 -17.37 15.20
CA PHE A 244 -11.08 -16.09 14.53
C PHE A 244 -12.48 -15.57 14.84
N ARG A 245 -12.59 -14.39 15.46
CA ARG A 245 -13.87 -13.76 15.79
C ARG A 245 -13.91 -12.28 15.45
N PHE A 246 -15.10 -11.74 15.38
CA PHE A 246 -15.35 -10.32 15.15
C PHE A 246 -15.87 -9.64 16.43
N GLU A 247 -15.53 -8.36 16.57
CA GLU A 247 -16.06 -7.41 17.56
C GLU A 247 -16.52 -6.18 16.77
N PHE A 248 -17.80 -6.13 16.42
CA PHE A 248 -18.39 -5.04 15.65
C PHE A 248 -18.79 -3.86 16.56
N LEU A 249 -19.04 -2.70 15.96
CA LEU A 249 -19.46 -1.48 16.66
C LEU A 249 -18.54 -1.12 17.83
N ALA A 250 -17.23 -1.32 17.65
CA ALA A 250 -16.22 -1.10 18.66
C ALA A 250 -15.16 -0.10 18.15
N THR A 251 -15.11 1.09 18.76
CA THR A 251 -14.09 2.11 18.46
C THR A 251 -12.96 2.03 19.48
N PRO A 252 -11.71 1.79 19.07
CA PRO A 252 -10.58 1.87 19.98
C PRO A 252 -10.46 3.26 20.62
N VAL A 253 -10.25 3.30 21.94
CA VAL A 253 -10.07 4.53 22.71
C VAL A 253 -8.78 4.56 23.52
N ARG A 254 -8.20 3.40 23.84
CA ARG A 254 -6.92 3.27 24.54
C ARG A 254 -6.32 1.89 24.34
N VAL A 255 -5.02 1.82 24.13
CA VAL A 255 -4.25 0.58 24.29
C VAL A 255 -3.86 0.43 25.75
N MET A 256 -4.17 -0.73 26.33
CA MET A 256 -3.87 -1.09 27.71
C MET A 256 -2.53 -1.80 27.79
N GLY A 257 -1.76 -1.53 28.83
CA GLY A 257 -0.44 -2.12 29.04
C GLY A 257 0.57 -1.09 29.51
N ASP A 258 1.82 -1.47 29.54
CA ASP A 258 2.94 -0.62 29.94
C ASP A 258 4.21 -0.97 29.15
N TRP A 259 5.27 -0.17 29.33
CA TRP A 259 6.55 -0.36 28.60
C TRP A 259 7.33 -1.60 29.04
N MET A 260 7.11 -2.12 30.23
CA MET A 260 7.82 -3.29 30.76
C MET A 260 7.16 -4.61 30.33
N ASN A 261 5.84 -4.65 30.35
CA ASN A 261 5.05 -5.86 30.10
C ASN A 261 4.41 -5.89 28.70
N GLY A 262 4.46 -4.77 27.97
CA GLY A 262 3.82 -4.62 26.67
C GLY A 262 2.31 -4.46 26.76
N VAL A 263 1.63 -4.84 25.68
CA VAL A 263 0.17 -4.76 25.55
C VAL A 263 -0.53 -5.83 26.38
N THR A 264 -1.61 -5.46 27.07
CA THR A 264 -2.50 -6.37 27.82
C THR A 264 -3.94 -6.32 27.30
N GLY A 265 -4.29 -5.37 26.46
CA GLY A 265 -5.62 -5.28 25.87
C GLY A 265 -5.87 -3.98 25.12
N LEU A 266 -7.08 -3.90 24.58
CA LEU A 266 -7.60 -2.73 23.88
C LEU A 266 -8.91 -2.29 24.54
N LYS A 267 -8.95 -1.07 25.06
CA LYS A 267 -10.19 -0.45 25.53
C LYS A 267 -10.93 0.11 24.31
N VAL A 268 -12.18 -0.26 24.16
CA VAL A 268 -13.05 0.18 23.06
C VAL A 268 -14.30 0.87 23.61
N GLU A 269 -14.81 1.83 22.84
CA GLU A 269 -16.12 2.44 23.05
C GLU A 269 -17.14 1.73 22.15
N GLU A 270 -18.29 1.37 22.72
CA GLU A 270 -19.42 0.81 21.98
C GLU A 270 -20.07 1.88 21.10
N ASN A 271 -20.40 1.50 19.87
CA ASN A 271 -21.06 2.39 18.93
C ASN A 271 -22.50 2.02 18.67
N THR A 272 -23.30 3.02 18.35
CA THR A 272 -24.56 2.85 17.62
C THR A 272 -24.38 3.27 16.14
N LEU A 273 -25.34 2.92 15.30
CA LEU A 273 -25.40 3.35 13.91
C LEU A 273 -26.43 4.47 13.76
N VAL A 274 -26.05 5.51 13.04
CA VAL A 274 -26.91 6.66 12.75
C VAL A 274 -26.86 6.97 11.25
N LEU A 275 -28.03 7.31 10.69
CA LEU A 275 -28.12 7.85 9.34
C LEU A 275 -27.78 9.34 9.39
N ALA A 276 -26.71 9.73 8.71
CA ALA A 276 -26.28 11.14 8.60
C ALA A 276 -25.83 11.42 7.17
N ASP A 277 -26.40 12.47 6.56
CA ASP A 277 -26.14 12.88 5.17
C ASP A 277 -26.33 11.72 4.16
N GLY A 278 -27.36 10.91 4.33
CA GLY A 278 -27.65 9.74 3.50
C GLY A 278 -26.70 8.55 3.67
N ASN A 279 -25.78 8.61 4.63
CA ASN A 279 -24.81 7.55 4.89
C ASN A 279 -24.93 7.02 6.33
N ILE A 280 -24.73 5.73 6.52
CA ILE A 280 -24.63 5.12 7.83
C ILE A 280 -23.28 5.46 8.45
N LYS A 281 -23.32 6.09 9.63
CA LYS A 281 -22.13 6.45 10.43
C LYS A 281 -22.18 5.78 11.80
N ALA A 282 -21.03 5.36 12.32
CA ALA A 282 -20.90 4.91 13.70
C ALA A 282 -20.80 6.13 14.62
N ARG A 283 -21.52 6.10 15.74
CA ARG A 283 -21.48 7.11 16.80
C ARG A 283 -21.30 6.45 18.14
N GLY A 284 -20.31 6.92 18.93
CA GLY A 284 -20.04 6.41 20.27
C GLY A 284 -21.24 6.58 21.22
N THR A 285 -21.40 5.63 22.12
CA THR A 285 -22.46 5.63 23.14
C THR A 285 -21.98 6.13 24.51
N GLY A 286 -20.67 6.26 24.70
CA GLY A 286 -20.05 6.52 26.01
C GLY A 286 -19.74 5.25 26.81
N ASN A 287 -20.36 4.12 26.48
CA ASN A 287 -20.06 2.84 27.12
C ASN A 287 -18.75 2.28 26.60
N THR A 288 -17.95 1.73 27.50
CA THR A 288 -16.66 1.16 27.16
C THR A 288 -16.46 -0.21 27.77
N HIS A 289 -15.75 -1.09 27.06
CA HIS A 289 -15.27 -2.36 27.61
C HIS A 289 -13.84 -2.63 27.15
N GLN A 290 -13.23 -3.67 27.69
CA GLN A 290 -11.87 -4.08 27.36
C GLN A 290 -11.89 -5.39 26.58
N ILE A 291 -11.13 -5.42 25.48
CA ILE A 291 -10.78 -6.62 24.72
C ILE A 291 -9.39 -7.03 25.19
N GLU A 292 -9.25 -8.23 25.75
CA GLU A 292 -7.94 -8.78 26.12
C GLU A 292 -7.15 -9.14 24.86
N ALA A 293 -5.93 -8.65 24.76
CA ALA A 293 -5.03 -8.92 23.65
C ALA A 293 -3.57 -8.68 24.06
N ASP A 294 -2.68 -9.48 23.51
CA ASP A 294 -1.23 -9.39 23.76
C ASP A 294 -0.53 -8.61 22.62
N THR A 295 -1.26 -8.40 21.53
CA THR A 295 -0.78 -7.65 20.35
C THR A 295 -1.93 -6.90 19.72
N ILE A 296 -1.67 -5.68 19.26
CA ILE A 296 -2.65 -4.88 18.52
C ILE A 296 -2.05 -4.48 17.18
N ILE A 297 -2.81 -4.71 16.09
CA ILE A 297 -2.40 -4.35 14.74
C ILE A 297 -3.44 -3.42 14.13
N PHE A 298 -3.03 -2.19 13.80
CA PHE A 298 -3.90 -1.22 13.15
C PHE A 298 -3.91 -1.41 11.62
N ALA A 299 -5.03 -1.92 11.08
CA ALA A 299 -5.30 -2.11 9.65
C ALA A 299 -6.32 -1.05 9.14
N ILE A 300 -6.08 0.21 9.47
CA ILE A 300 -7.00 1.34 9.27
C ILE A 300 -6.69 2.17 8.01
N GLY A 301 -5.80 1.66 7.18
CA GLY A 301 -5.35 2.29 5.94
C GLY A 301 -4.05 3.08 6.11
N ASP A 302 -3.57 3.60 4.98
CA ASP A 302 -2.31 4.30 4.86
C ASP A 302 -2.53 5.78 4.51
N THR A 303 -1.51 6.59 4.73
CA THR A 303 -1.39 7.98 4.25
C THR A 303 -0.15 8.09 3.37
N VAL A 304 -0.03 9.16 2.59
CA VAL A 304 1.21 9.47 1.90
C VAL A 304 2.31 9.83 2.89
N ASP A 305 3.54 9.76 2.45
CA ASP A 305 4.69 10.19 3.25
C ASP A 305 4.61 11.71 3.48
N LYS A 306 4.59 12.12 4.75
CA LYS A 306 4.48 13.54 5.14
C LYS A 306 5.76 14.32 4.90
N ASP A 307 6.87 13.59 4.87
CA ASP A 307 8.19 14.16 4.65
C ASP A 307 8.54 14.25 3.15
N PHE A 308 7.69 13.89 2.24
CA PHE A 308 7.86 14.11 0.80
C PHE A 308 7.60 15.58 0.44
N CYS A 309 8.26 16.09 -0.60
CA CYS A 309 8.27 17.52 -0.95
C CYS A 309 6.98 18.04 -1.61
N VAL A 310 5.87 17.30 -1.55
CA VAL A 310 4.53 17.77 -1.95
C VAL A 310 3.63 17.81 -0.72
N PRO A 311 2.92 18.93 -0.45
CA PRO A 311 2.06 19.08 0.72
C PRO A 311 0.94 18.04 0.81
N VAL A 312 0.65 17.60 2.05
CA VAL A 312 -0.34 16.57 2.34
C VAL A 312 -1.66 17.18 2.80
N TYR A 313 -2.76 16.71 2.24
CA TYR A 313 -4.11 17.02 2.68
C TYR A 313 -4.99 15.76 2.64
N ASN A 314 -5.70 15.48 3.73
CA ASN A 314 -6.60 14.32 3.86
C ASN A 314 -5.95 12.99 3.40
N ASP A 315 -4.74 12.70 3.90
CA ASP A 315 -3.97 11.48 3.62
C ASP A 315 -3.41 11.33 2.20
N THR A 316 -3.53 12.35 1.34
CA THR A 316 -3.01 12.38 -0.03
C THR A 316 -2.16 13.63 -0.26
N TYR A 317 -1.36 13.65 -1.31
CA TYR A 317 -0.73 14.90 -1.75
C TYR A 317 -1.77 15.82 -2.37
N MET A 318 -1.56 17.12 -2.20
CA MET A 318 -2.50 18.14 -2.69
C MET A 318 -2.46 18.23 -4.21
N THR A 319 -3.66 18.32 -4.81
CA THR A 319 -3.83 18.58 -6.23
C THR A 319 -4.53 19.93 -6.44
N VAL A 320 -4.28 20.54 -7.60
CA VAL A 320 -4.96 21.76 -8.05
C VAL A 320 -6.47 21.51 -8.13
N LYS A 321 -7.29 22.43 -7.65
CA LYS A 321 -8.76 22.31 -7.69
C LYS A 321 -9.32 22.54 -9.09
N GLU A 322 -8.76 23.49 -9.83
CA GLU A 322 -9.11 23.82 -11.21
C GLU A 322 -7.92 23.49 -12.12
N PRO A 323 -7.83 22.23 -12.60
CA PRO A 323 -6.68 21.78 -13.35
C PRO A 323 -6.59 22.39 -14.73
N ARG A 324 -5.38 22.67 -15.17
CA ARG A 324 -5.09 23.09 -16.56
C ARG A 324 -5.20 21.92 -17.54
N PHE A 325 -4.90 20.69 -17.06
CA PHE A 325 -4.85 19.47 -17.85
C PHE A 325 -5.74 18.38 -17.21
N PRO A 326 -7.07 18.59 -17.14
CA PRO A 326 -7.99 17.63 -16.53
C PRO A 326 -8.14 16.38 -17.38
N VAL A 327 -8.25 15.21 -16.73
CA VAL A 327 -8.67 13.97 -17.36
C VAL A 327 -9.92 13.46 -16.65
N ASP A 328 -11.01 13.27 -17.39
CA ASP A 328 -12.33 12.93 -16.84
C ASP A 328 -12.77 13.88 -15.69
N GLY A 329 -12.45 15.17 -15.79
CA GLY A 329 -12.75 16.17 -14.77
C GLY A 329 -11.89 16.09 -13.51
N LEU A 330 -10.88 15.20 -13.47
CA LEU A 330 -9.98 15.03 -12.33
C LEU A 330 -8.68 15.80 -12.54
N SER A 331 -8.12 16.31 -11.43
CA SER A 331 -6.80 16.93 -11.39
C SER A 331 -5.71 15.93 -11.10
N TYR A 332 -4.60 16.08 -11.82
CA TYR A 332 -3.35 15.34 -11.62
C TYR A 332 -2.16 16.27 -11.32
N GLU A 333 -2.36 17.59 -11.40
CA GLU A 333 -1.31 18.59 -11.15
C GLU A 333 -1.12 18.76 -9.64
N ALA A 334 0.14 18.68 -9.15
CA ALA A 334 0.46 18.92 -7.76
C ALA A 334 0.23 20.40 -7.37
N PHE A 335 -0.24 20.66 -6.16
CA PHE A 335 -0.57 21.99 -5.66
C PHE A 335 0.31 22.40 -4.49
N ASN A 336 0.78 23.64 -4.53
CA ASN A 336 1.52 24.28 -3.46
C ASN A 336 0.60 25.31 -2.74
N PRO A 337 0.16 25.04 -1.50
CA PRO A 337 -0.69 25.96 -0.74
C PRO A 337 0.00 27.24 -0.32
N ASP A 338 1.34 27.23 -0.16
CA ASP A 338 2.11 28.40 0.28
C ASP A 338 2.15 29.49 -0.79
N THR A 339 2.26 29.08 -2.05
CA THR A 339 2.22 29.99 -3.22
C THR A 339 0.83 30.11 -3.85
N ASN A 340 -0.11 29.25 -3.44
CA ASN A 340 -1.44 29.10 -4.04
C ASN A 340 -1.39 28.79 -5.56
N GLN A 341 -0.38 28.02 -5.99
CA GLN A 341 -0.14 27.69 -7.39
C GLN A 341 0.10 26.20 -7.59
N SER A 342 0.03 25.71 -8.82
CA SER A 342 0.53 24.38 -9.16
C SER A 342 2.05 24.32 -9.00
N PHE A 343 2.56 23.16 -8.57
CA PHE A 343 3.98 22.85 -8.81
C PHE A 343 4.18 22.73 -10.32
N GLU A 344 4.95 23.63 -10.89
CA GLU A 344 5.19 23.56 -12.34
C GLU A 344 5.82 22.23 -12.73
N ARG A 345 5.26 21.60 -13.76
CA ARG A 345 5.75 20.33 -14.33
C ARG A 345 5.65 19.10 -13.42
N VAL A 346 4.98 19.18 -12.24
CA VAL A 346 4.83 18.05 -11.30
C VAL A 346 3.41 17.54 -11.28
N PHE A 347 3.26 16.24 -11.53
CA PHE A 347 1.97 15.53 -11.56
C PHE A 347 1.95 14.39 -10.53
N LEU A 348 0.75 13.97 -10.13
CA LEU A 348 0.51 12.95 -9.10
C LEU A 348 -0.34 11.83 -9.67
N ALA A 349 -0.07 10.57 -9.28
CA ALA A 349 -0.91 9.44 -9.63
C ALA A 349 -0.92 8.33 -8.58
N GLY A 350 -1.91 7.45 -8.68
CA GLY A 350 -2.10 6.32 -7.79
C GLY A 350 -2.47 6.74 -6.38
N TRP A 351 -2.03 5.98 -5.39
CA TRP A 351 -2.34 6.29 -3.98
C TRP A 351 -1.60 7.54 -3.44
N ALA A 352 -0.65 8.07 -4.16
CA ALA A 352 -0.07 9.39 -3.89
C ALA A 352 -1.12 10.50 -4.06
N ARG A 353 -2.02 10.36 -5.06
CA ARG A 353 -3.10 11.30 -5.38
C ARG A 353 -4.44 10.94 -4.72
N GLN A 354 -4.73 9.66 -4.62
CA GLN A 354 -5.97 9.14 -4.02
C GLN A 354 -5.63 8.36 -2.76
N ALA A 355 -6.44 8.48 -1.71
CA ALA A 355 -6.28 7.62 -0.53
C ALA A 355 -6.23 6.13 -0.94
N SER A 356 -5.57 5.29 -0.13
CA SER A 356 -5.37 3.86 -0.40
C SER A 356 -6.70 3.11 -0.56
N THR A 357 -7.30 3.24 -1.74
CA THR A 357 -8.59 2.66 -2.11
C THR A 357 -8.40 1.70 -3.27
N GLY A 358 -9.01 0.54 -3.21
CA GLY A 358 -9.03 -0.43 -4.30
C GLY A 358 -7.75 -1.27 -4.40
N LEU A 359 -7.65 -2.01 -5.49
CA LEU A 359 -6.58 -2.96 -5.79
C LEU A 359 -5.65 -2.42 -6.88
N VAL A 360 -4.66 -3.22 -7.31
CA VAL A 360 -3.71 -2.90 -8.38
C VAL A 360 -4.36 -2.29 -9.64
N GLY A 361 -5.55 -2.76 -10.02
CA GLY A 361 -6.28 -2.23 -11.18
C GLY A 361 -6.73 -0.76 -11.06
N TYR A 362 -6.95 -0.26 -9.85
CA TYR A 362 -7.23 1.17 -9.63
C TYR A 362 -5.96 1.99 -9.81
N ALA A 363 -4.86 1.57 -9.20
CA ALA A 363 -3.56 2.24 -9.35
C ALA A 363 -3.12 2.28 -10.81
N ARG A 364 -3.32 1.19 -11.56
CA ARG A 364 -3.07 1.12 -13.00
C ARG A 364 -3.86 2.20 -13.76
N ARG A 365 -5.20 2.22 -13.61
CA ARG A 365 -6.05 3.19 -14.33
C ARG A 365 -5.72 4.63 -13.98
N ASP A 366 -5.43 4.90 -12.73
CA ASP A 366 -5.06 6.24 -12.29
C ASP A 366 -3.70 6.67 -12.85
N GLY A 367 -2.73 5.76 -12.93
CA GLY A 367 -1.45 6.00 -13.60
C GLY A 367 -1.59 6.25 -15.10
N GLU A 368 -2.42 5.44 -15.79
CA GLU A 368 -2.70 5.62 -17.22
C GLU A 368 -3.37 6.98 -17.49
N ARG A 369 -4.34 7.42 -16.68
CA ARG A 369 -4.97 8.75 -16.79
C ARG A 369 -4.01 9.89 -16.46
N ALA A 370 -3.20 9.74 -15.42
CA ALA A 370 -2.17 10.75 -15.12
C ALA A 370 -1.21 10.96 -16.28
N SER A 371 -0.85 9.89 -17.01
CA SER A 371 -0.01 10.02 -18.20
C SER A 371 -0.68 10.82 -19.31
N GLU A 372 -2.02 10.78 -19.45
CA GLU A 372 -2.76 11.62 -20.40
C GLU A 372 -2.64 13.10 -20.01
N ALA A 373 -2.78 13.44 -18.73
CA ALA A 373 -2.57 14.80 -18.23
C ALA A 373 -1.14 15.29 -18.49
N VAL A 374 -0.13 14.45 -18.22
CA VAL A 374 1.28 14.74 -18.51
C VAL A 374 1.47 14.98 -20.01
N MET A 375 0.93 14.10 -20.87
CA MET A 375 1.06 14.27 -22.33
C MET A 375 0.35 15.54 -22.83
N ALA A 376 -0.81 15.88 -22.28
CA ALA A 376 -1.49 17.13 -22.61
C ALA A 376 -0.63 18.35 -22.27
N TYR A 377 0.06 18.32 -21.13
CA TYR A 377 1.07 19.33 -20.78
C TYR A 377 2.24 19.34 -21.75
N LEU A 378 2.85 18.17 -22.01
CA LEU A 378 4.04 18.06 -22.89
C LEU A 378 3.76 18.57 -24.32
N HIS A 379 2.55 18.37 -24.82
CA HIS A 379 2.14 18.91 -26.14
C HIS A 379 2.11 20.44 -26.19
N THR A 380 2.09 21.13 -25.04
CA THR A 380 2.27 22.58 -24.98
C THR A 380 3.73 23.02 -24.99
N GLN A 381 4.66 22.06 -24.80
CA GLN A 381 6.09 22.31 -24.75
C GLN A 381 6.76 21.99 -26.10
N PRO A 382 7.86 22.66 -26.44
CA PRO A 382 8.63 22.27 -27.62
C PRO A 382 9.23 20.87 -27.45
N PRO A 383 9.26 20.05 -28.53
CA PRO A 383 10.03 18.81 -28.52
C PRO A 383 11.48 19.04 -28.14
N MET A 384 12.02 18.15 -27.35
CA MET A 384 13.42 18.22 -26.90
C MET A 384 14.35 17.77 -28.04
N ARG A 385 15.44 18.53 -28.27
CA ARG A 385 16.43 18.23 -29.31
C ARG A 385 17.51 17.25 -28.87
N ASP A 386 17.81 17.22 -27.57
CA ASP A 386 18.92 16.45 -27.01
C ASP A 386 18.49 15.83 -25.66
N LEU A 387 17.92 14.63 -25.74
CA LEU A 387 17.53 13.86 -24.57
C LEU A 387 18.74 13.23 -23.86
N ASP A 388 19.82 12.98 -24.59
CA ASP A 388 21.02 12.37 -24.01
C ASP A 388 21.73 13.35 -23.06
N ASN A 389 21.76 14.64 -23.37
CA ASN A 389 22.28 15.66 -22.45
C ASN A 389 21.51 15.70 -21.11
N VAL A 390 20.19 15.49 -21.14
CA VAL A 390 19.40 15.38 -19.88
C VAL A 390 19.82 14.13 -19.10
N MET A 391 19.99 13.01 -19.80
CA MET A 391 20.44 11.77 -19.16
C MET A 391 21.84 11.90 -18.56
N ASP A 392 22.76 12.59 -19.24
CA ASP A 392 24.12 12.77 -18.74
C ASP A 392 24.13 13.63 -17.48
N LYS A 393 23.46 14.78 -17.49
CA LYS A 393 23.29 15.63 -16.29
C LYS A 393 22.65 14.88 -15.14
N PHE A 394 21.61 14.11 -15.41
CA PHE A 394 20.95 13.31 -14.41
C PHE A 394 21.87 12.23 -13.83
N LYS A 395 22.65 11.53 -14.67
CA LYS A 395 23.62 10.54 -14.19
C LYS A 395 24.75 11.17 -13.40
N GLU A 396 25.24 12.35 -13.77
CA GLU A 396 26.20 13.14 -12.97
C GLU A 396 25.62 13.42 -11.58
N ARG A 397 24.36 13.90 -11.53
CA ARG A 397 23.68 14.16 -10.25
C ARG A 397 23.50 12.89 -9.41
N LEU A 398 23.16 11.75 -10.04
CA LEU A 398 23.11 10.45 -9.36
C LEU A 398 24.46 10.02 -8.80
N ALA A 399 25.54 10.21 -9.57
CA ALA A 399 26.90 9.84 -9.14
C ALA A 399 27.35 10.60 -7.88
N GLU A 400 26.96 11.86 -7.74
CA GLU A 400 27.23 12.67 -6.54
C GLU A 400 26.62 12.10 -5.26
N THR A 401 25.57 11.27 -5.38
CA THR A 401 24.91 10.65 -4.23
C THR A 401 25.69 9.50 -3.60
N HIS A 402 26.73 9.00 -4.29
CA HIS A 402 27.55 7.86 -3.88
C HIS A 402 26.76 6.59 -3.50
N GLN A 403 25.55 6.44 -4.02
CA GLN A 403 24.70 5.28 -3.76
C GLN A 403 24.96 4.13 -4.73
N ARG A 404 24.70 2.91 -4.25
CA ARG A 404 24.65 1.72 -5.12
C ARG A 404 23.37 1.76 -5.93
N LEU A 405 23.46 2.11 -7.21
CA LEU A 405 22.32 2.23 -8.11
C LEU A 405 21.96 0.88 -8.71
N VAL A 406 20.69 0.56 -8.75
CA VAL A 406 20.19 -0.68 -9.35
C VAL A 406 19.51 -0.38 -10.68
N ASP A 407 20.11 -0.76 -11.78
CA ASP A 407 19.54 -0.66 -13.12
C ASP A 407 18.87 -1.98 -13.58
N LYS A 408 18.41 -2.02 -14.82
CA LYS A 408 17.77 -3.21 -15.40
C LYS A 408 18.69 -4.42 -15.47
N ALA A 409 20.01 -4.22 -15.67
CA ALA A 409 20.97 -5.32 -15.73
C ALA A 409 21.19 -5.93 -14.33
N HIS A 410 21.25 -5.09 -13.31
CA HIS A 410 21.30 -5.53 -11.91
C HIS A 410 20.01 -6.28 -11.50
N LEU A 411 18.83 -5.79 -11.90
CA LEU A 411 17.57 -6.49 -11.64
C LEU A 411 17.56 -7.90 -12.27
N ALA A 412 18.06 -8.04 -13.51
CA ALA A 412 18.13 -9.34 -14.16
C ALA A 412 19.05 -10.31 -13.40
N LYS A 413 20.20 -9.84 -12.88
CA LYS A 413 21.09 -10.65 -12.04
C LYS A 413 20.42 -11.08 -10.73
N LEU A 414 19.72 -10.14 -10.08
CA LEU A 414 19.00 -10.43 -8.83
C LEU A 414 17.91 -11.47 -9.05
N GLU A 415 17.10 -11.32 -10.09
CA GLU A 415 16.05 -12.29 -10.44
C GLU A 415 16.63 -13.67 -10.73
N ALA A 416 17.72 -13.76 -11.49
CA ALA A 416 18.40 -15.02 -11.78
C ALA A 416 18.94 -15.69 -10.50
N ALA A 417 19.51 -14.91 -9.57
CA ALA A 417 19.98 -15.41 -8.30
C ALA A 417 18.83 -15.91 -7.41
N GLU A 418 17.73 -15.16 -7.31
CA GLU A 418 16.52 -15.58 -6.56
C GLU A 418 15.91 -16.87 -7.14
N MET A 419 15.82 -16.98 -8.47
CA MET A 419 15.35 -18.20 -9.14
C MET A 419 16.25 -19.41 -8.86
N SER A 420 17.57 -19.22 -8.91
CA SER A 420 18.55 -20.27 -8.58
C SER A 420 18.42 -20.74 -7.14
N GLU A 421 18.26 -19.81 -6.18
CA GLU A 421 18.06 -20.15 -4.77
C GLU A 421 16.72 -20.84 -4.52
N ALA A 422 15.65 -20.41 -5.18
CA ALA A 422 14.33 -21.08 -5.10
C ALA A 422 14.44 -22.54 -5.58
N GLN A 423 15.13 -22.78 -6.69
CA GLN A 423 15.35 -24.11 -7.24
C GLN A 423 16.17 -25.00 -6.30
N LYS A 424 17.29 -24.49 -5.74
CA LYS A 424 18.14 -25.22 -4.79
C LYS A 424 17.37 -25.63 -3.53
N ARG A 425 16.43 -24.77 -3.07
CA ARG A 425 15.63 -25.01 -1.86
C ARG A 425 14.35 -25.79 -2.10
N GLY A 426 13.99 -26.07 -3.37
CA GLY A 426 12.76 -26.74 -3.73
C GLY A 426 11.49 -25.95 -3.38
N VAL A 427 11.55 -24.62 -3.42
CA VAL A 427 10.43 -23.71 -3.11
C VAL A 427 9.96 -22.99 -4.37
N GLU A 428 8.69 -22.57 -4.40
CA GLU A 428 8.13 -21.84 -5.54
C GLU A 428 8.72 -20.44 -5.69
N GLU A 429 9.07 -19.79 -4.58
CA GLU A 429 9.63 -18.44 -4.55
C GLU A 429 10.71 -18.32 -3.46
N PHE A 430 11.79 -17.65 -3.80
CA PHE A 430 12.78 -17.17 -2.85
C PHE A 430 13.02 -15.68 -3.07
N LYS A 431 13.20 -14.94 -1.99
CA LYS A 431 13.60 -13.52 -1.99
C LYS A 431 14.70 -13.30 -0.96
N TYR A 432 15.66 -12.47 -1.31
CA TYR A 432 16.57 -11.95 -0.32
C TYR A 432 15.86 -10.96 0.60
N SER A 433 16.13 -11.07 1.92
CA SER A 433 15.44 -10.29 2.96
C SER A 433 16.19 -9.03 3.40
N THR A 434 17.38 -8.76 2.86
CA THR A 434 18.18 -7.57 3.16
C THR A 434 18.71 -6.93 1.89
N ASN A 435 18.87 -5.60 1.91
CA ASN A 435 19.48 -4.90 0.79
C ASN A 435 20.89 -5.37 0.50
N ASP A 436 21.72 -5.64 1.53
CA ASP A 436 23.09 -6.11 1.36
C ASP A 436 23.17 -7.49 0.66
N ALA A 437 22.26 -8.41 1.01
CA ALA A 437 22.18 -9.70 0.33
C ALA A 437 21.75 -9.54 -1.14
N MET A 438 20.82 -8.61 -1.45
CA MET A 438 20.43 -8.28 -2.82
C MET A 438 21.62 -7.69 -3.59
N PHE A 439 22.36 -6.74 -3.01
CA PHE A 439 23.55 -6.15 -3.64
C PHE A 439 24.62 -7.20 -3.91
N THR A 440 24.91 -8.06 -2.94
CA THR A 440 25.86 -9.18 -3.13
C THR A 440 25.41 -10.09 -4.28
N ALA A 441 24.14 -10.43 -4.37
CA ALA A 441 23.59 -11.25 -5.45
C ALA A 441 23.68 -10.58 -6.84
N MET A 442 23.68 -9.25 -6.88
CA MET A 442 23.86 -8.46 -8.11
C MET A 442 25.35 -8.28 -8.51
N GLY A 443 26.30 -8.60 -7.60
CA GLY A 443 27.74 -8.50 -7.84
C GLY A 443 28.37 -7.17 -7.41
N TYR A 444 27.75 -6.48 -6.43
CA TYR A 444 28.36 -5.32 -5.75
C TYR A 444 29.34 -5.75 -4.69
#